data_2c6c4c8303a324d0a3271fcf03fd00af
#
_entry.id   2c6c4c8303a324d0a3271fcf03fd00af
#
_cell.length_a   1.000
_cell.length_b   1.000
_cell.length_c   1.000
_cell.angle_alpha   90.00
_cell.angle_beta   90.00
_cell.angle_gamma   90.00
#
_symmetry.space_group_name_H-M   'P 1'
#
loop_
_entity.id
_entity.type
_entity.pdbx_description
1 polymer ?
#
loop_
_entity_poly.entity_id
_entity_poly.type
_entity_poly.pdbx_seq_one_letter_code
_entity_poly.pdbx_strand_id
1 'polypeptide(L)'
;WPVLDRLQELRVPDQIVLDTDELVSLLDEGVAALRDRGVDVLWPRSLGRDLSATATLDRATPGTPREGPLNEPMLGTDSLFAFRWQIALHGDPLTEAEMDQLASSATPLMRLRGNWTVVDPSIARKARKRLLRTAKPAEAVAAALTGVVQTGPEEKPEQVIVGASLLRVREQLLTAATREPVPAPAALAATLREYQQHGLTWLAELTALGLGACLADDMGLGKTITLIAL
;
A
#
# COMPACT_ATOMS: atom_id res chain seq x y z
N TRP A 1 -21.40 -16.39 27.61
CA TRP A 1 -20.93 -15.05 28.02
C TRP A 1 -21.68 -14.62 29.27
N PRO A 2 -20.97 -14.41 30.40
CA PRO A 2 -21.58 -14.30 31.74
C PRO A 2 -22.56 -13.13 31.89
N VAL A 3 -22.35 -12.03 31.13
CA VAL A 3 -23.22 -10.84 31.21
C VAL A 3 -24.68 -11.16 30.85
N LEU A 4 -24.91 -12.18 29.99
CA LEU A 4 -26.25 -12.61 29.62
C LEU A 4 -27.01 -13.29 30.77
N ASP A 5 -26.34 -13.74 31.83
CA ASP A 5 -27.00 -14.33 33.00
C ASP A 5 -27.93 -13.31 33.65
N ARG A 6 -27.65 -12.00 33.54
CA ARG A 6 -28.55 -10.94 33.99
C ARG A 6 -29.92 -10.93 33.27
N LEU A 7 -30.00 -11.48 32.05
CA LEU A 7 -31.30 -11.62 31.36
C LEU A 7 -32.23 -12.60 32.05
N GLN A 8 -31.69 -13.59 32.78
CA GLN A 8 -32.49 -14.58 33.52
C GLN A 8 -33.17 -13.95 34.75
N GLU A 9 -32.62 -12.85 35.26
CA GLU A 9 -33.17 -12.11 36.40
C GLU A 9 -34.28 -11.14 35.98
N LEU A 10 -34.41 -10.88 34.67
CA LEU A 10 -35.43 -9.99 34.13
C LEU A 10 -36.77 -10.71 33.95
N ARG A 11 -37.85 -10.06 34.32
CA ARG A 11 -39.20 -10.57 34.11
C ARG A 11 -39.56 -10.73 32.63
N VAL A 12 -39.01 -9.86 31.79
CA VAL A 12 -39.04 -9.91 30.33
C VAL A 12 -37.62 -9.67 29.82
N PRO A 13 -36.96 -10.70 29.32
CA PRO A 13 -35.55 -10.60 28.86
C PRO A 13 -35.48 -10.01 27.45
N ASP A 14 -35.90 -8.76 27.29
CA ASP A 14 -35.96 -8.06 26.00
C ASP A 14 -34.78 -7.11 25.73
N GLN A 15 -34.15 -6.59 26.79
CA GLN A 15 -33.00 -5.69 26.68
C GLN A 15 -32.07 -5.76 27.88
N ILE A 16 -30.82 -5.47 27.65
CA ILE A 16 -29.78 -5.31 28.65
C ILE A 16 -28.93 -4.08 28.30
N VAL A 17 -28.63 -3.28 29.30
CA VAL A 17 -27.70 -2.16 29.14
C VAL A 17 -26.31 -2.66 29.52
N LEU A 18 -25.36 -2.49 28.59
CA LEU A 18 -23.95 -2.82 28.78
C LEU A 18 -23.19 -1.59 29.17
N ASP A 19 -22.28 -1.71 30.12
CA ASP A 19 -21.25 -0.68 30.31
C ASP A 19 -20.12 -0.81 29.28
N THR A 20 -19.13 0.08 29.35
CA THR A 20 -18.04 0.10 28.35
C THR A 20 -17.21 -1.18 28.39
N ASP A 21 -16.89 -1.69 29.57
CA ASP A 21 -16.05 -2.88 29.74
C ASP A 21 -16.78 -4.14 29.29
N GLU A 22 -18.07 -4.24 29.61
CA GLU A 22 -18.94 -5.31 29.15
C GLU A 22 -19.11 -5.32 27.63
N LEU A 23 -19.22 -4.13 27.03
CA LEU A 23 -19.30 -3.99 25.59
C LEU A 23 -17.98 -4.38 24.91
N VAL A 24 -16.83 -4.04 25.51
CA VAL A 24 -15.52 -4.51 25.07
C VAL A 24 -15.48 -6.05 25.10
N SER A 25 -15.83 -6.64 26.24
CA SER A 25 -15.85 -8.10 26.40
C SER A 25 -16.81 -8.79 25.41
N LEU A 26 -17.96 -8.18 25.12
CA LEU A 26 -18.89 -8.69 24.10
C LEU A 26 -18.24 -8.68 22.70
N LEU A 27 -17.55 -7.60 22.35
CA LEU A 27 -16.92 -7.45 21.02
C LEU A 27 -15.72 -8.36 20.84
N ASP A 28 -14.91 -8.57 21.88
CA ASP A 28 -13.70 -9.39 21.82
C ASP A 28 -14.01 -10.90 21.87
N GLU A 29 -14.79 -11.35 22.84
CA GLU A 29 -15.00 -12.76 23.09
C GLU A 29 -16.49 -13.18 22.98
N GLY A 30 -17.40 -12.32 23.42
CA GLY A 30 -18.81 -12.64 23.55
C GLY A 30 -19.49 -12.97 22.24
N VAL A 31 -19.20 -12.23 21.18
CA VAL A 31 -19.79 -12.46 19.85
C VAL A 31 -19.33 -13.79 19.27
N ALA A 32 -18.06 -14.14 19.42
CA ALA A 32 -17.53 -15.42 18.96
C ALA A 32 -18.20 -16.57 19.74
N ALA A 33 -18.22 -16.47 21.08
CA ALA A 33 -18.84 -17.47 21.94
C ALA A 33 -20.35 -17.67 21.70
N LEU A 34 -21.07 -16.61 21.32
CA LEU A 34 -22.49 -16.69 20.96
C LEU A 34 -22.68 -17.39 19.61
N ARG A 35 -21.86 -17.07 18.62
CA ARG A 35 -21.90 -17.72 17.29
C ARG A 35 -21.59 -19.20 17.37
N ASP A 36 -20.59 -19.60 18.15
CA ASP A 36 -20.22 -21.01 18.36
C ASP A 36 -21.38 -21.83 18.97
N ARG A 37 -22.29 -21.16 19.66
CA ARG A 37 -23.52 -21.75 20.22
C ARG A 37 -24.77 -21.61 19.33
N GLY A 38 -24.58 -21.15 18.10
CA GLY A 38 -25.63 -21.01 17.10
C GLY A 38 -26.51 -19.76 17.27
N VAL A 39 -26.04 -18.75 18.01
CA VAL A 39 -26.77 -17.49 18.18
C VAL A 39 -26.32 -16.50 17.15
N ASP A 40 -27.24 -16.01 16.33
CA ASP A 40 -26.97 -14.95 15.36
C ASP A 40 -26.97 -13.58 16.02
N VAL A 41 -25.83 -12.89 15.99
CA VAL A 41 -25.71 -11.52 16.49
C VAL A 41 -26.00 -10.54 15.36
N LEU A 42 -27.13 -9.85 15.46
CA LEU A 42 -27.55 -8.82 14.53
C LEU A 42 -27.01 -7.45 14.98
N TRP A 43 -26.32 -6.76 14.11
CA TRP A 43 -25.79 -5.44 14.39
C TRP A 43 -26.68 -4.35 13.80
N PRO A 44 -26.91 -3.24 14.53
CA PRO A 44 -27.61 -2.10 13.94
C PRO A 44 -26.79 -1.54 12.79
N ARG A 45 -27.46 -1.09 11.72
CA ARG A 45 -26.82 -0.47 10.54
C ARG A 45 -25.99 0.78 10.91
N SER A 46 -26.30 1.42 12.03
CA SER A 46 -25.57 2.58 12.57
C SER A 46 -24.23 2.21 13.23
N LEU A 47 -23.98 0.92 13.48
CA LEU A 47 -22.73 0.44 14.06
C LEU A 47 -21.83 -0.07 12.92
N GLY A 48 -20.97 0.80 12.41
CA GLY A 48 -20.04 0.44 11.34
C GLY A 48 -18.93 -0.48 11.82
N ARG A 49 -18.67 -1.56 11.10
CA ARG A 49 -17.51 -2.45 11.28
C ARG A 49 -16.56 -2.41 10.06
N ASP A 50 -16.78 -1.47 9.17
CA ASP A 50 -16.18 -1.45 7.85
C ASP A 50 -14.90 -0.60 7.81
N LEU A 51 -14.11 -0.65 8.90
CA LEU A 51 -12.75 -0.16 8.88
C LEU A 51 -11.87 -1.18 8.17
N SER A 52 -11.22 -0.75 7.12
CA SER A 52 -10.21 -1.51 6.40
C SER A 52 -8.86 -0.81 6.49
N ALA A 53 -7.79 -1.59 6.60
CA ALA A 53 -6.43 -1.06 6.62
C ALA A 53 -5.67 -1.62 5.43
N THR A 54 -5.14 -0.74 4.60
CA THR A 54 -4.38 -1.10 3.40
C THR A 54 -3.01 -0.43 3.48
N ALA A 55 -1.97 -1.14 3.06
CA ALA A 55 -0.66 -0.55 2.91
C ALA A 55 -0.63 0.31 1.64
N THR A 56 -0.11 1.51 1.72
CA THR A 56 0.14 2.39 0.59
C THR A 56 1.63 2.60 0.41
N LEU A 57 2.06 2.74 -0.82
CA LEU A 57 3.45 3.02 -1.18
C LEU A 57 3.51 4.32 -1.97
N ASP A 58 4.20 5.31 -1.42
CA ASP A 58 4.40 6.59 -2.06
C ASP A 58 5.79 7.16 -1.74
N ARG A 59 6.17 8.29 -2.35
CA ARG A 59 7.40 8.99 -1.98
C ARG A 59 7.37 9.38 -0.50
N ALA A 60 8.49 9.20 0.19
CA ALA A 60 8.60 9.44 1.63
C ALA A 60 8.43 10.93 1.99
N THR A 61 8.80 11.81 1.10
CA THR A 61 8.60 13.26 1.21
C THR A 61 7.62 13.70 0.15
N PRO A 62 6.50 14.36 0.50
CA PRO A 62 5.78 15.17 -0.48
C PRO A 62 6.75 16.31 -0.81
N GLY A 63 7.49 16.15 -1.90
CA GLY A 63 8.28 17.26 -2.40
C GLY A 63 7.33 18.39 -2.67
N THR A 64 7.48 19.54 -1.98
CA THR A 64 7.19 20.80 -2.63
C THR A 64 7.69 20.64 -4.06
N PRO A 65 6.91 21.02 -5.08
CA PRO A 65 7.45 21.08 -6.43
C PRO A 65 8.70 21.97 -6.35
N ARG A 66 9.85 21.34 -6.17
CA ARG A 66 11.10 22.04 -6.39
C ARG A 66 11.09 22.33 -7.87
N GLU A 67 11.17 23.58 -8.21
CA GLU A 67 11.64 24.06 -9.49
C GLU A 67 13.10 23.60 -9.66
N GLY A 68 13.30 22.28 -9.71
CA GLY A 68 14.52 21.61 -10.05
C GLY A 68 14.52 21.34 -11.56
N PRO A 69 15.68 21.14 -12.17
CA PRO A 69 15.74 20.84 -13.59
C PRO A 69 14.86 19.66 -13.92
N LEU A 70 14.12 19.75 -15.03
CA LEU A 70 13.11 18.79 -15.52
C LEU A 70 13.60 17.34 -15.71
N ASN A 71 14.84 17.03 -15.34
CA ASN A 71 15.55 15.77 -15.61
C ASN A 71 16.00 15.03 -14.33
N GLU A 72 15.43 15.28 -13.15
CA GLU A 72 15.73 14.39 -12.03
C GLU A 72 15.06 13.03 -12.26
N PRO A 73 15.84 11.93 -12.32
CA PRO A 73 15.28 10.60 -12.51
C PRO A 73 14.32 10.26 -11.37
N MET A 74 13.15 9.75 -11.71
CA MET A 74 12.07 9.50 -10.76
C MET A 74 12.46 8.47 -9.68
N LEU A 75 13.40 7.59 -9.99
CA LEU A 75 13.92 6.51 -9.14
C LEU A 75 15.43 6.72 -8.85
N GLY A 76 15.90 7.96 -8.76
CA GLY A 76 17.29 8.25 -8.38
C GLY A 76 17.69 7.54 -7.08
N THR A 77 19.00 7.26 -6.92
CA THR A 77 19.57 6.52 -5.77
C THR A 77 19.20 7.12 -4.42
N ASP A 78 18.95 8.42 -4.37
CA ASP A 78 18.58 9.16 -3.16
C ASP A 78 17.06 9.27 -2.95
N SER A 79 16.26 8.73 -3.86
CA SER A 79 14.82 8.71 -3.73
C SER A 79 14.41 7.72 -2.63
N LEU A 80 13.68 8.20 -1.64
CA LEU A 80 13.11 7.36 -0.60
C LEU A 80 11.61 7.21 -0.81
N PHE A 81 11.15 6.00 -0.67
CA PHE A 81 9.74 5.62 -0.68
C PHE A 81 9.31 5.20 0.71
N ALA A 82 8.04 5.36 1.01
CA ALA A 82 7.50 4.98 2.30
C ALA A 82 6.28 4.08 2.11
N PHE A 83 6.30 2.94 2.77
CA PHE A 83 5.10 2.16 3.01
C PHE A 83 4.39 2.73 4.23
N ARG A 84 3.11 3.06 4.07
CA ARG A 84 2.28 3.61 5.13
C ARG A 84 0.96 2.86 5.23
N TRP A 85 0.40 2.80 6.43
CA TRP A 85 -0.96 2.34 6.59
C TRP A 85 -1.94 3.46 6.25
N GLN A 86 -2.86 3.17 5.35
CA GLN A 86 -4.05 3.96 5.09
C GLN A 86 -5.26 3.19 5.61
N ILE A 87 -6.03 3.82 6.50
CA ILE A 87 -7.26 3.23 6.99
C ILE A 87 -8.41 3.92 6.28
N ALA A 88 -9.40 3.13 5.89
CA ALA A 88 -10.61 3.60 5.21
C ALA A 88 -11.84 3.14 5.99
N LEU A 89 -12.88 3.99 6.01
CA LEU A 89 -14.20 3.68 6.52
C LEU A 89 -15.15 3.54 5.32
N HIS A 90 -15.77 2.38 5.15
CA HIS A 90 -16.61 2.05 3.98
C HIS A 90 -15.91 2.25 2.61
N GLY A 91 -14.60 2.09 2.58
CA GLY A 91 -13.79 2.33 1.38
C GLY A 91 -13.27 3.76 1.22
N ASP A 92 -13.79 4.74 1.97
CA ASP A 92 -13.31 6.12 1.95
C ASP A 92 -12.12 6.31 2.90
N PRO A 93 -10.95 6.76 2.42
CA PRO A 93 -9.78 6.99 3.25
C PRO A 93 -10.07 7.96 4.40
N LEU A 94 -9.54 7.64 5.58
CA LEU A 94 -9.59 8.55 6.72
C LEU A 94 -8.64 9.72 6.51
N THR A 95 -9.07 10.90 6.96
CA THR A 95 -8.23 12.10 7.03
C THR A 95 -7.15 11.95 8.11
N GLU A 96 -6.12 12.77 8.07
CA GLU A 96 -5.06 12.79 9.08
C GLU A 96 -5.64 12.99 10.51
N ALA A 97 -6.61 13.88 10.68
CA ALA A 97 -7.26 14.13 11.96
C ALA A 97 -8.06 12.91 12.45
N GLU A 98 -8.79 12.22 11.55
CA GLU A 98 -9.51 10.98 11.87
C GLU A 98 -8.54 9.84 12.22
N MET A 99 -7.40 9.76 11.54
CA MET A 99 -6.31 8.83 11.86
C MET A 99 -5.72 9.10 13.25
N ASP A 100 -5.54 10.38 13.63
CA ASP A 100 -5.07 10.76 14.97
C ASP A 100 -6.07 10.37 16.05
N GLN A 101 -7.36 10.62 15.82
CA GLN A 101 -8.43 10.19 16.72
C GLN A 101 -8.44 8.67 16.88
N LEU A 102 -8.32 7.93 15.78
CA LEU A 102 -8.27 6.47 15.80
C LEU A 102 -7.03 5.95 16.55
N ALA A 103 -5.88 6.58 16.34
CA ALA A 103 -4.62 6.22 17.00
C ALA A 103 -4.65 6.47 18.51
N SER A 104 -5.36 7.51 18.96
CA SER A 104 -5.50 7.89 20.37
C SER A 104 -6.67 7.19 21.07
N SER A 105 -7.53 6.51 20.32
CA SER A 105 -8.68 5.81 20.91
C SER A 105 -8.23 4.72 21.88
N ALA A 106 -8.70 4.83 23.13
CA ALA A 106 -8.52 3.81 24.17
C ALA A 106 -9.69 2.83 24.23
N THR A 107 -10.80 3.16 23.55
CA THR A 107 -12.03 2.36 23.57
C THR A 107 -12.25 1.67 22.22
N PRO A 108 -12.84 0.47 22.19
CA PRO A 108 -13.16 -0.24 20.95
C PRO A 108 -14.34 0.37 20.19
N LEU A 109 -14.91 1.44 20.71
CA LEU A 109 -15.97 2.21 20.07
C LEU A 109 -15.60 3.67 19.99
N MET A 110 -15.73 4.24 18.80
CA MET A 110 -15.55 5.66 18.58
C MET A 110 -16.57 6.19 17.58
N ARG A 111 -16.76 7.51 17.56
CA ARG A 111 -17.63 8.16 16.60
C ARG A 111 -16.80 8.72 15.46
N LEU A 112 -16.95 8.14 14.26
CA LEU A 112 -16.34 8.60 13.03
C LEU A 112 -17.42 9.08 12.07
N ARG A 113 -17.26 10.28 11.52
CA ARG A 113 -18.21 10.88 10.54
C ARG A 113 -19.68 10.80 10.99
N GLY A 114 -19.90 10.95 12.30
CA GLY A 114 -21.26 10.92 12.87
C GLY A 114 -21.79 9.54 13.23
N ASN A 115 -21.16 8.46 12.81
CA ASN A 115 -21.57 7.07 13.07
C ASN A 115 -20.70 6.42 14.14
N TRP A 116 -21.30 5.56 14.95
CA TRP A 116 -20.55 4.71 15.87
C TRP A 116 -19.82 3.61 15.10
N THR A 117 -18.51 3.49 15.32
CA THR A 117 -17.65 2.56 14.62
C THR A 117 -16.89 1.71 15.62
N VAL A 118 -16.91 0.39 15.40
CA VAL A 118 -16.11 -0.56 16.19
C VAL A 118 -14.67 -0.52 15.67
N VAL A 119 -13.76 -0.30 16.59
CA VAL A 119 -12.32 -0.22 16.30
C VAL A 119 -11.67 -1.53 16.72
N ASP A 120 -11.22 -2.28 15.74
CA ASP A 120 -10.38 -3.45 15.98
C ASP A 120 -9.02 -3.01 16.55
N PRO A 121 -8.50 -3.65 17.63
CA PRO A 121 -7.19 -3.32 18.19
C PRO A 121 -6.03 -3.40 17.18
N SER A 122 -6.13 -4.26 16.20
CA SER A 122 -5.13 -4.39 15.12
C SER A 122 -5.14 -3.15 14.23
N ILE A 123 -6.30 -2.62 13.90
CA ILE A 123 -6.47 -1.40 13.10
C ILE A 123 -5.98 -0.18 13.88
N ALA A 124 -6.31 -0.09 15.19
CA ALA A 124 -5.80 0.97 16.05
C ALA A 124 -4.25 0.97 16.12
N ARG A 125 -3.63 -0.21 16.18
CA ARG A 125 -2.17 -0.35 16.10
C ARG A 125 -1.62 0.13 14.77
N LYS A 126 -2.27 -0.22 13.65
CA LYS A 126 -1.89 0.24 12.31
C LYS A 126 -2.02 1.76 12.19
N ALA A 127 -3.05 2.36 12.77
CA ALA A 127 -3.23 3.82 12.84
C ALA A 127 -2.12 4.52 13.64
N ARG A 128 -1.66 3.93 14.75
CA ARG A 128 -0.52 4.45 15.54
C ARG A 128 0.80 4.33 14.78
N LYS A 129 1.03 3.19 14.14
CA LYS A 129 2.24 2.90 13.36
C LYS A 129 2.02 3.23 11.89
N ARG A 130 1.70 4.50 11.58
CA ARG A 130 1.39 4.95 10.21
C ARG A 130 2.47 4.59 9.19
N LEU A 131 3.73 4.83 9.55
CA LEU A 131 4.88 4.44 8.73
C LEU A 131 5.23 3.00 9.03
N LEU A 132 5.11 2.13 8.02
CA LEU A 132 5.59 0.75 8.10
C LEU A 132 7.11 0.72 8.04
N ARG A 133 7.64 1.15 6.91
CA ARG A 133 9.08 1.28 6.66
C ARG A 133 9.36 2.18 5.46
N THR A 134 10.58 2.64 5.37
CA THR A 134 11.09 3.25 4.13
C THR A 134 11.57 2.15 3.20
N ALA A 135 11.50 2.40 1.90
CA ALA A 135 11.95 1.50 0.86
C ALA A 135 12.91 2.19 -0.09
N LYS A 136 13.87 1.43 -0.59
CA LYS A 136 14.75 1.86 -1.69
C LYS A 136 13.98 1.80 -3.02
N PRO A 137 14.43 2.53 -4.05
CA PRO A 137 13.76 2.55 -5.36
C PRO A 137 13.49 1.15 -5.94
N ALA A 138 14.46 0.23 -5.85
CA ALA A 138 14.30 -1.14 -6.36
C ALA A 138 13.19 -1.92 -5.66
N GLU A 139 13.07 -1.78 -4.33
CA GLU A 139 12.00 -2.41 -3.55
C GLU A 139 10.63 -1.79 -3.86
N ALA A 140 10.59 -0.46 -4.07
CA ALA A 140 9.38 0.25 -4.44
C ALA A 140 8.88 -0.20 -5.83
N VAL A 141 9.78 -0.36 -6.79
CA VAL A 141 9.46 -0.90 -8.12
C VAL A 141 8.99 -2.35 -8.03
N ALA A 142 9.66 -3.19 -7.27
CA ALA A 142 9.24 -4.58 -7.08
C ALA A 142 7.83 -4.65 -6.48
N ALA A 143 7.53 -3.85 -5.46
CA ALA A 143 6.20 -3.77 -4.86
C ALA A 143 5.15 -3.21 -5.85
N ALA A 144 5.54 -2.24 -6.69
CA ALA A 144 4.65 -1.69 -7.73
C ALA A 144 4.31 -2.73 -8.80
N LEU A 145 5.25 -3.60 -9.16
CA LEU A 145 5.04 -4.66 -10.15
C LEU A 145 4.25 -5.83 -9.60
N THR A 146 4.52 -6.24 -8.37
CA THR A 146 3.91 -7.41 -7.73
C THR A 146 2.59 -7.12 -7.01
N GLY A 147 2.37 -5.86 -6.60
CA GLY A 147 1.20 -5.45 -5.82
C GLY A 147 1.26 -5.89 -4.35
N VAL A 148 2.41 -6.41 -3.89
CA VAL A 148 2.56 -6.90 -2.52
C VAL A 148 3.85 -6.38 -1.88
N VAL A 149 3.83 -6.24 -0.56
CA VAL A 149 5.00 -5.89 0.25
C VAL A 149 5.19 -6.92 1.35
N GLN A 150 6.42 -7.26 1.61
CA GLN A 150 6.80 -8.07 2.77
C GLN A 150 7.20 -7.14 3.91
N THR A 151 6.44 -7.14 4.99
CA THR A 151 6.62 -6.24 6.13
C THR A 151 7.63 -6.75 7.14
N GLY A 152 7.93 -8.06 7.09
CA GLY A 152 8.94 -8.73 7.92
C GLY A 152 9.26 -10.12 7.40
N PRO A 153 10.36 -10.75 7.88
CA PRO A 153 10.81 -12.05 7.37
C PRO A 153 9.82 -13.19 7.64
N GLU A 154 8.96 -13.06 8.66
CA GLU A 154 7.94 -14.06 9.04
C GLU A 154 6.51 -13.56 8.85
N GLU A 155 6.33 -12.31 8.41
CA GLU A 155 5.01 -11.74 8.21
C GLU A 155 4.45 -12.11 6.82
N LYS A 156 3.14 -12.31 6.75
CA LYS A 156 2.45 -12.57 5.48
C LYS A 156 2.58 -11.35 4.56
N PRO A 157 2.76 -11.56 3.25
CA PRO A 157 2.78 -10.46 2.30
C PRO A 157 1.45 -9.70 2.35
N GLU A 158 1.53 -8.38 2.48
CA GLU A 158 0.37 -7.48 2.50
C GLU A 158 0.16 -6.87 1.11
N GLN A 159 -1.09 -6.71 0.71
CA GLN A 159 -1.41 -6.01 -0.53
C GLN A 159 -1.10 -4.52 -0.39
N VAL A 160 -0.54 -3.94 -1.44
CA VAL A 160 -0.13 -2.54 -1.48
C VAL A 160 -0.86 -1.79 -2.57
N ILE A 161 -1.45 -0.65 -2.20
CA ILE A 161 -1.91 0.35 -3.15
C ILE A 161 -0.72 1.28 -3.48
N VAL A 162 -0.43 1.37 -4.74
CA VAL A 162 0.72 2.12 -5.25
C VAL A 162 0.30 3.52 -5.66
N GLY A 163 1.06 4.52 -5.25
CA GLY A 163 0.81 5.92 -5.64
C GLY A 163 0.98 6.17 -7.14
N ALA A 164 0.37 7.25 -7.63
CA ALA A 164 0.30 7.57 -9.06
C ALA A 164 1.68 7.66 -9.75
N SER A 165 2.71 8.11 -9.03
CA SER A 165 4.07 8.20 -9.55
C SER A 165 4.65 6.82 -9.91
N LEU A 166 4.48 5.85 -9.02
CA LEU A 166 4.95 4.48 -9.22
C LEU A 166 4.08 3.70 -10.21
N LEU A 167 2.80 4.03 -10.32
CA LEU A 167 1.93 3.47 -11.37
C LEU A 167 2.43 3.86 -12.75
N ARG A 168 2.87 5.11 -12.95
CA ARG A 168 3.50 5.54 -14.21
C ARG A 168 4.78 4.77 -14.50
N VAL A 169 5.65 4.60 -13.50
CA VAL A 169 6.87 3.79 -13.65
C VAL A 169 6.53 2.36 -14.04
N ARG A 170 5.55 1.75 -13.38
CA ARG A 170 5.07 0.41 -13.72
C ARG A 170 4.60 0.33 -15.18
N GLU A 171 3.79 1.28 -15.61
CA GLU A 171 3.29 1.34 -16.98
C GLU A 171 4.45 1.50 -17.99
N GLN A 172 5.39 2.40 -17.71
CA GLN A 172 6.57 2.58 -18.54
C GLN A 172 7.41 1.30 -18.65
N LEU A 173 7.63 0.59 -17.53
CA LEU A 173 8.37 -0.67 -17.55
C LEU A 173 7.64 -1.77 -18.32
N LEU A 174 6.31 -1.87 -18.18
CA LEU A 174 5.51 -2.87 -18.89
C LEU A 174 5.44 -2.58 -20.40
N THR A 175 5.48 -1.33 -20.81
CA THR A 175 5.40 -0.92 -22.22
C THR A 175 6.76 -0.72 -22.87
N ALA A 176 7.86 -0.74 -22.13
CA ALA A 176 9.22 -0.51 -22.64
C ALA A 176 9.60 -1.44 -23.81
N ALA A 177 9.13 -2.69 -23.79
CA ALA A 177 9.40 -3.67 -24.83
C ALA A 177 8.61 -3.44 -26.14
N THR A 178 7.55 -2.62 -26.12
CA THR A 178 6.64 -2.40 -27.26
C THR A 178 6.72 -0.98 -27.82
N ARG A 179 7.61 -0.16 -27.29
CA ARG A 179 7.78 1.23 -27.73
C ARG A 179 8.49 1.32 -29.09
N GLU A 180 8.22 2.43 -29.79
CA GLU A 180 8.98 2.76 -30.97
C GLU A 180 10.47 2.89 -30.65
N PRO A 181 11.35 2.30 -31.49
CA PRO A 181 12.77 2.32 -31.25
C PRO A 181 13.34 3.75 -31.18
N VAL A 182 14.12 4.02 -30.14
CA VAL A 182 14.86 5.27 -30.00
C VAL A 182 15.90 5.37 -31.16
N PRO A 183 15.94 6.46 -31.92
CA PRO A 183 16.90 6.59 -32.98
C PRO A 183 18.33 6.59 -32.43
N ALA A 184 19.23 5.91 -33.14
CA ALA A 184 20.65 5.97 -32.81
C ALA A 184 21.19 7.41 -32.95
N PRO A 185 22.15 7.83 -32.08
CA PRO A 185 22.74 9.17 -32.21
C PRO A 185 23.33 9.44 -33.58
N ALA A 186 23.13 10.65 -34.13
CA ALA A 186 23.64 11.02 -35.42
C ALA A 186 25.19 10.98 -35.53
N ALA A 187 25.88 11.06 -34.39
CA ALA A 187 27.32 10.96 -34.31
C ALA A 187 27.86 9.53 -34.37
N LEU A 188 26.98 8.53 -34.28
CA LEU A 188 27.38 7.13 -34.33
C LEU A 188 27.74 6.73 -35.76
N ALA A 189 29.03 6.50 -36.04
CA ALA A 189 29.53 6.07 -37.35
C ALA A 189 29.30 4.58 -37.63
N ALA A 190 28.10 4.06 -37.29
CA ALA A 190 27.70 2.67 -37.46
C ALA A 190 26.18 2.54 -37.57
N THR A 191 25.74 1.45 -38.21
CA THR A 191 24.32 1.11 -38.28
C THR A 191 24.01 0.00 -37.25
N LEU A 192 23.09 0.27 -36.34
CA LEU A 192 22.61 -0.73 -35.38
C LEU A 192 21.71 -1.76 -36.09
N ARG A 193 21.87 -3.02 -35.76
CA ARG A 193 20.91 -4.08 -36.11
C ARG A 193 19.64 -3.91 -35.33
N GLU A 194 18.54 -4.47 -35.79
CA GLU A 194 17.21 -4.34 -35.16
C GLU A 194 17.22 -4.73 -33.65
N TYR A 195 17.82 -5.85 -33.28
CA TYR A 195 17.92 -6.26 -31.87
C TYR A 195 18.79 -5.30 -31.05
N GLN A 196 19.84 -4.68 -31.63
CA GLN A 196 20.66 -3.68 -30.95
C GLN A 196 19.87 -2.39 -30.74
N GLN A 197 19.01 -2.02 -31.67
CA GLN A 197 18.15 -0.86 -31.55
C GLN A 197 17.06 -1.06 -30.48
N HIS A 198 16.52 -2.29 -30.36
CA HIS A 198 15.66 -2.66 -29.24
C HIS A 198 16.42 -2.59 -27.92
N GLY A 199 17.63 -3.11 -27.85
CA GLY A 199 18.49 -3.02 -26.66
C GLY A 199 18.80 -1.57 -26.26
N LEU A 200 19.10 -0.71 -27.23
CA LEU A 200 19.30 0.74 -27.01
C LEU A 200 18.03 1.38 -26.41
N THR A 201 16.88 1.12 -27.00
CA THR A 201 15.60 1.65 -26.54
C THR A 201 15.31 1.23 -25.09
N TRP A 202 15.50 -0.05 -24.78
CA TRP A 202 15.34 -0.59 -23.45
C TRP A 202 16.30 0.03 -22.42
N LEU A 203 17.57 0.19 -22.78
CA LEU A 203 18.56 0.86 -21.93
C LEU A 203 18.20 2.34 -21.69
N ALA A 204 17.81 3.06 -22.74
CA ALA A 204 17.42 4.47 -22.65
C ALA A 204 16.23 4.67 -21.71
N GLU A 205 15.21 3.80 -21.79
CA GLU A 205 14.05 3.84 -20.90
C GLU A 205 14.41 3.60 -19.45
N LEU A 206 15.24 2.57 -19.16
CA LEU A 206 15.63 2.27 -17.79
C LEU A 206 16.51 3.37 -17.19
N THR A 207 17.44 3.90 -17.97
CA THR A 207 18.32 5.00 -17.53
C THR A 207 17.53 6.29 -17.31
N ALA A 208 16.53 6.60 -18.14
CA ALA A 208 15.63 7.73 -17.94
C ALA A 208 14.81 7.62 -16.64
N LEU A 209 14.49 6.41 -16.20
CA LEU A 209 13.85 6.16 -14.92
C LEU A 209 14.84 6.21 -13.73
N GLY A 210 16.15 6.27 -13.97
CA GLY A 210 17.20 6.17 -12.96
C GLY A 210 17.48 4.74 -12.49
N LEU A 211 17.04 3.75 -13.27
CA LEU A 211 17.34 2.34 -13.04
C LEU A 211 18.63 1.91 -13.73
N GLY A 212 19.35 0.99 -13.12
CA GLY A 212 20.42 0.25 -13.78
C GLY A 212 19.86 -0.83 -14.71
N ALA A 213 20.67 -1.22 -15.68
CA ALA A 213 20.32 -2.26 -16.63
C ALA A 213 21.50 -3.22 -16.89
N CYS A 214 21.19 -4.42 -17.34
CA CYS A 214 22.18 -5.43 -17.69
C CYS A 214 21.85 -6.02 -19.07
N LEU A 215 22.74 -5.82 -20.07
CA LEU A 215 22.66 -6.49 -21.35
C LEU A 215 23.25 -7.90 -21.24
N ALA A 216 22.39 -8.90 -21.09
CA ALA A 216 22.76 -10.30 -20.93
C ALA A 216 22.81 -11.10 -22.27
N ASP A 217 22.98 -10.40 -23.40
CA ASP A 217 23.11 -11.02 -24.72
C ASP A 217 24.36 -11.91 -24.82
N ASP A 218 24.37 -12.83 -25.76
CA ASP A 218 25.52 -13.71 -26.03
C ASP A 218 26.77 -12.92 -26.48
N MET A 219 27.94 -13.55 -26.36
CA MET A 219 29.17 -12.96 -26.83
C MET A 219 29.13 -12.80 -28.35
N GLY A 220 29.67 -11.66 -28.87
CA GLY A 220 29.72 -11.37 -30.28
C GLY A 220 28.50 -10.61 -30.83
N LEU A 221 27.44 -10.40 -30.08
CA LEU A 221 26.24 -9.68 -30.51
C LEU A 221 26.40 -8.14 -30.52
N GLY A 222 27.59 -7.63 -30.25
CA GLY A 222 27.88 -6.21 -30.37
C GLY A 222 27.31 -5.36 -29.24
N LYS A 223 27.24 -5.88 -28.00
CA LYS A 223 26.80 -5.11 -26.81
C LYS A 223 27.51 -3.76 -26.65
N THR A 224 28.80 -3.73 -26.98
CA THR A 224 29.62 -2.51 -26.89
C THR A 224 29.09 -1.39 -27.77
N ILE A 225 28.69 -1.66 -29.01
CA ILE A 225 28.16 -0.63 -29.90
C ILE A 225 26.78 -0.15 -29.44
N THR A 226 25.97 -1.02 -28.90
CA THR A 226 24.67 -0.65 -28.27
C THR A 226 24.88 0.29 -27.09
N LEU A 227 25.90 0.03 -26.25
CA LEU A 227 26.25 0.90 -25.14
C LEU A 227 26.86 2.24 -25.57
N ILE A 228 27.65 2.25 -26.64
CA ILE A 228 28.19 3.50 -27.19
C ILE A 228 27.08 4.38 -27.78
N ALA A 229 26.00 3.75 -28.27
CA ALA A 229 24.85 4.46 -28.84
C ALA A 229 23.91 5.05 -27.75
N LEU A 230 24.03 4.64 -26.48
CA LEU A 230 23.30 5.18 -25.37
C LEU A 230 23.84 6.52 -24.92
#